data_21c92dafafd075e00e0d1575aa7c83ae
#
_entry.id   21c92dafafd075e00e0d1575aa7c83ae
#
_cell.length_a   1.000
_cell.length_b   1.000
_cell.length_c   1.000
_cell.angle_alpha   90.00
_cell.angle_beta   90.00
_cell.angle_gamma   90.00
#
_symmetry.space_group_name_H-M   'P 1'
#
loop_
_entity.id
_entity.type
_entity.pdbx_description
1 polymer ?
#
loop_
_entity_poly.entity_id
_entity_poly.type
_entity_poly.pdbx_seq_one_letter_code
_entity_poly.pdbx_strand_id
1 'polypeptide(L)' 'METKYREQYIKFGLKVQYYRKLRGMTQEAFADAIDKSWSFVAKIESPTRPFGVSMETLFTIADVLQVPVSKMFED' A
#
# COMPACT_ATOMS: atom_id res chain seq x y z
N MET A 1 -4.48 14.47 4.23
CA MET A 1 -5.02 13.77 5.42
C MET A 1 -4.29 14.25 6.66
N GLU A 2 -5.04 14.82 7.59
CA GLU A 2 -4.48 15.19 8.88
C GLU A 2 -4.68 14.05 9.86
N THR A 3 -3.61 13.59 10.49
CA THR A 3 -3.68 12.47 11.43
C THR A 3 -2.47 12.47 12.37
N LYS A 4 -2.69 12.10 13.61
CA LYS A 4 -1.59 11.87 14.56
C LYS A 4 -0.88 10.54 14.31
N TYR A 5 -1.38 9.73 13.38
CA TYR A 5 -0.82 8.43 13.02
C TYR A 5 -0.05 8.47 11.71
N ARG A 6 0.48 9.64 11.37
CA ARG A 6 1.19 9.87 10.11
C ARG A 6 2.28 8.83 9.83
N GLU A 7 3.10 8.53 10.82
CA GLU A 7 4.17 7.56 10.65
C GLU A 7 3.66 6.17 10.28
N GLN A 8 2.58 5.74 10.94
CA GLN A 8 2.00 4.42 10.69
C GLN A 8 1.47 4.30 9.27
N TYR A 9 0.80 5.35 8.77
CA TYR A 9 0.31 5.35 7.39
C TYR A 9 1.45 5.33 6.38
N ILE A 10 2.51 6.11 6.63
CA ILE A 10 3.66 6.15 5.73
C ILE A 10 4.39 4.80 5.74
N LYS A 11 4.61 4.21 6.92
CA LYS A 11 5.21 2.88 7.03
C LYS A 11 4.42 1.83 6.26
N PHE A 12 3.10 1.86 6.39
CA PHE A 12 2.23 0.97 5.62
C PHE A 12 2.48 1.11 4.12
N GLY A 13 2.49 2.35 3.62
CA GLY A 13 2.71 2.62 2.21
C GLY A 13 4.07 2.14 1.73
N LEU A 14 5.11 2.29 2.55
CA LEU A 14 6.44 1.81 2.21
C LEU A 14 6.50 0.27 2.19
N LYS A 15 5.74 -0.40 3.05
CA LYS A 15 5.62 -1.86 3.00
C LYS A 15 4.91 -2.31 1.73
N VAL A 16 3.86 -1.60 1.31
CA VAL A 16 3.20 -1.88 0.04
C VAL A 16 4.21 -1.80 -1.10
N GLN A 17 4.99 -0.74 -1.14
CA GLN A 17 6.01 -0.56 -2.17
C GLN A 17 7.04 -1.69 -2.14
N TYR A 18 7.53 -2.04 -0.96
CA TYR A 18 8.52 -3.10 -0.79
C TYR A 18 8.01 -4.43 -1.36
N TYR A 19 6.81 -4.86 -0.96
CA TYR A 19 6.28 -6.15 -1.41
C TYR A 19 5.86 -6.10 -2.87
N ARG A 20 5.38 -4.95 -3.37
CA ARG A 20 5.09 -4.77 -4.78
C ARG A 20 6.34 -5.01 -5.64
N LYS A 21 7.45 -4.37 -5.26
CA LYS A 21 8.72 -4.53 -5.98
C LYS A 21 9.25 -5.96 -5.86
N LEU A 22 9.10 -6.57 -4.69
CA LEU A 22 9.50 -7.96 -4.47
C LEU A 22 8.76 -8.91 -5.42
N ARG A 23 7.49 -8.62 -5.72
CA ARG A 23 6.69 -9.39 -6.67
C ARG A 23 6.95 -9.00 -8.13
N GLY A 24 7.84 -8.05 -8.38
CA GLY A 24 8.18 -7.62 -9.73
C GLY A 24 7.11 -6.81 -10.43
N MET A 25 6.21 -6.16 -9.68
CA MET A 25 5.10 -5.40 -10.25
C MET A 25 5.43 -3.92 -10.34
N THR A 26 5.05 -3.29 -11.47
CA THR A 26 5.05 -1.83 -11.57
C THR A 26 3.86 -1.28 -10.76
N GLN A 27 3.89 0.03 -10.47
CA GLN A 27 2.74 0.69 -9.82
C GLN A 27 1.47 0.52 -10.66
N GLU A 28 1.59 0.65 -11.98
CA GLU A 28 0.47 0.51 -12.90
C GLU A 28 -0.13 -0.90 -12.87
N ALA A 29 0.72 -1.92 -12.96
CA ALA A 29 0.26 -3.31 -12.91
C ALA A 29 -0.41 -3.63 -11.57
N PHE A 30 0.16 -3.11 -10.48
CA PHE A 30 -0.40 -3.31 -9.14
C PHE A 30 -1.75 -2.60 -9.01
N ALA A 31 -1.86 -1.37 -9.53
CA ALA A 31 -3.12 -0.62 -9.53
C ALA A 31 -4.22 -1.43 -10.21
N ASP A 32 -3.92 -1.98 -11.39
CA ASP A 32 -4.87 -2.82 -12.12
C ASP A 32 -5.28 -4.04 -11.28
N ALA A 33 -4.32 -4.68 -10.64
CA ALA A 33 -4.57 -5.89 -9.84
C ALA A 33 -5.48 -5.63 -8.63
N ILE A 34 -5.42 -4.44 -8.05
CA ILE A 34 -6.28 -4.07 -6.91
C ILE A 34 -7.50 -3.25 -7.32
N ASP A 35 -7.73 -3.11 -8.62
CA ASP A 35 -8.87 -2.37 -9.20
C ASP A 35 -8.90 -0.90 -8.75
N LYS A 36 -7.75 -0.25 -8.82
CA LYS A 36 -7.59 1.16 -8.46
C LYS A 36 -6.80 1.88 -9.54
N SER A 37 -6.75 3.21 -9.45
CA SER A 37 -5.97 4.01 -10.39
C SER A 37 -4.49 4.00 -10.02
N TRP A 38 -3.63 4.32 -11.00
CA TRP A 38 -2.21 4.51 -10.76
C TRP A 38 -1.98 5.60 -9.70
N SER A 39 -2.73 6.70 -9.79
CA SER A 39 -2.66 7.80 -8.82
C SER A 39 -2.93 7.31 -7.39
N PHE A 40 -3.88 6.38 -7.22
CA PHE A 40 -4.19 5.78 -5.93
C PHE A 40 -2.95 5.06 -5.36
N VAL A 41 -2.29 4.24 -6.17
CA VAL A 41 -1.08 3.51 -5.73
C VAL A 41 0.06 4.48 -5.42
N ALA A 42 0.26 5.51 -6.24
CA ALA A 42 1.27 6.51 -6.00
C ALA A 42 1.04 7.23 -4.66
N LYS A 43 -0.22 7.49 -4.31
CA LYS A 43 -0.57 8.11 -3.02
C LYS A 43 -0.27 7.18 -1.85
N ILE A 44 -0.61 5.88 -1.96
CA ILE A 44 -0.31 4.91 -0.91
C ILE A 44 1.19 4.87 -0.65
N GLU A 45 2.01 4.87 -1.70
CA GLU A 45 3.46 4.69 -1.60
C GLU A 45 4.23 5.97 -1.34
N SER A 46 3.54 7.10 -1.19
CA SER A 46 4.21 8.38 -0.94
C SER A 46 4.99 8.34 0.38
N PRO A 47 6.29 8.69 0.37
CA PRO A 47 7.09 8.72 1.61
C PRO A 47 6.84 9.98 2.44
N THR A 48 6.08 10.95 1.94
CA THR A 48 5.91 12.24 2.59
C THR A 48 4.47 12.57 2.98
N ARG A 49 3.49 11.87 2.44
CA ARG A 49 2.08 12.15 2.72
C ARG A 49 1.35 10.90 3.17
N PRO A 50 0.73 10.93 4.34
CA PRO A 50 -0.06 9.80 4.80
C PRO A 50 -1.30 9.62 3.93
N PHE A 51 -1.65 8.38 3.63
CA PHE A 51 -2.81 8.06 2.82
C PHE A 51 -3.43 6.77 3.35
N GLY A 52 -4.71 6.82 3.69
CA GLY A 52 -5.41 5.67 4.24
C GLY A 52 -6.19 4.92 3.17
N VAL A 53 -6.41 3.64 3.41
CA VAL A 53 -7.24 2.79 2.55
C VAL A 53 -8.34 2.16 3.38
N SER A 54 -9.40 1.70 2.72
CA SER A 54 -10.45 0.95 3.40
C SER A 54 -9.91 -0.44 3.80
N MET A 55 -10.58 -1.08 4.73
CA MET A 55 -10.24 -2.45 5.10
C MET A 55 -10.34 -3.39 3.90
N GLU A 56 -11.36 -3.21 3.07
CA GLU A 56 -11.54 -4.00 1.85
C GLU A 56 -10.31 -3.89 0.94
N THR A 57 -9.84 -2.67 0.72
CA THR A 57 -8.65 -2.43 -0.10
C THR A 57 -7.40 -3.01 0.56
N LEU A 58 -7.28 -2.90 1.88
CA LEU A 58 -6.17 -3.48 2.62
C LEU A 58 -6.08 -5.00 2.41
N PHE A 59 -7.20 -5.69 2.52
CA PHE A 59 -7.23 -7.14 2.31
C PHE A 59 -6.90 -7.49 0.86
N THR A 60 -7.41 -6.72 -0.10
CA THR A 60 -7.10 -6.93 -1.53
C THR A 60 -5.60 -6.75 -1.80
N ILE A 61 -5.00 -5.71 -1.20
CA ILE A 61 -3.55 -5.46 -1.34
C ILE A 61 -2.76 -6.65 -0.81
N ALA A 62 -3.08 -7.12 0.39
CA ALA A 62 -2.37 -8.25 0.99
C ALA A 62 -2.50 -9.52 0.13
N ASP A 63 -3.68 -9.78 -0.42
CA ASP A 63 -3.91 -10.92 -1.30
C ASP A 63 -3.07 -10.83 -2.57
N VAL A 64 -3.07 -9.68 -3.23
CA VAL A 64 -2.31 -9.49 -4.47
C VAL A 64 -0.82 -9.62 -4.20
N LEU A 65 -0.34 -9.09 -3.08
CA LEU A 65 1.07 -9.16 -2.71
C LEU A 65 1.46 -10.52 -2.13
N GLN A 66 0.47 -11.39 -1.85
CA GLN A 66 0.70 -12.73 -1.30
C GLN A 66 1.41 -12.70 0.06
N VAL A 67 0.99 -11.79 0.91
CA VAL A 67 1.50 -11.69 2.28
C VAL A 67 0.33 -11.58 3.25
N PRO A 68 0.48 -12.05 4.48
CA PRO A 68 -0.54 -11.81 5.49
C PRO A 68 -0.60 -10.32 5.83
N VAL A 69 -1.77 -9.83 6.21
CA VAL A 69 -1.98 -8.41 6.55
C VAL A 69 -0.96 -7.94 7.60
N SER A 70 -0.61 -8.79 8.55
CA SER A 70 0.34 -8.44 9.60
C SER A 70 1.70 -7.97 9.07
N LYS A 71 2.11 -8.47 7.90
CA LYS A 71 3.39 -8.07 7.29
C LYS A 71 3.41 -6.62 6.87
N MET A 72 2.23 -6.03 6.64
CA MET A 72 2.13 -4.63 6.24
C MET A 72 2.40 -3.67 7.41
N PHE A 73 2.42 -4.19 8.64
CA PHE A 73 2.56 -3.39 9.85
C PHE A 73 3.75 -3.78 10.72
N GLU A 74 4.61 -4.67 10.23
CA GLU A 74 5.83 -5.05 10.94
C GLU A 74 6.93 -3.99 10.74
N ASP A 75 7.75 -3.83 11.74
CA ASP A 75 8.92 -2.94 11.66
C ASP A 75 10.09 -3.57 10.92
#